data_772ed726c3046f7e861124614ca11390
#
_entry.id   772ed726c3046f7e861124614ca11390
#
_cell.length_a   1.000
_cell.length_b   1.000
_cell.length_c   1.000
_cell.angle_alpha   90.00
_cell.angle_beta   90.00
_cell.angle_gamma   90.00
#
_symmetry.space_group_name_H-M   'P 1'
#
loop_
_entity.id
_entity.type
_entity.pdbx_description
1 polymer ?
#
loop_
_entity_poly.entity_id
_entity_poly.type
_entity_poly.pdbx_seq_one_letter_code
_entity_poly.pdbx_strand_id
1 'polypeptide(L)'
;MTSMLSIVYHTQFRKDYKRALKRGCDPQLLSDIVVKLANGEPLPAKNRDHSLTGNYAGMRECHIQPDWLLVYQVRQDELVLALVRTGSHSDLF
;
A
#
# COMPACT_ATOMS: atom_id res chain seq x y z
N MET A 1 -11.81 18.02 -12.41
CA MET A 1 -12.37 16.86 -11.70
C MET A 1 -11.28 15.81 -11.50
N THR A 2 -11.02 15.44 -10.26
CA THR A 2 -9.98 14.47 -9.96
C THR A 2 -10.55 13.06 -10.12
N SER A 3 -9.96 12.25 -10.99
CA SER A 3 -10.38 10.87 -11.15
C SER A 3 -9.74 10.02 -10.05
N MET A 4 -10.56 9.26 -9.33
CA MET A 4 -10.07 8.31 -8.36
C MET A 4 -9.52 7.08 -9.08
N LEU A 5 -8.34 6.60 -8.68
CA LEU A 5 -7.77 5.39 -9.25
C LEU A 5 -8.61 4.17 -8.84
N SER A 6 -8.76 3.21 -9.77
CA SER A 6 -9.37 1.93 -9.46
C SER A 6 -8.40 1.07 -8.67
N ILE A 7 -8.88 0.38 -7.64
CA ILE A 7 -8.03 -0.41 -6.76
C ILE A 7 -8.01 -1.86 -7.22
N VAL A 8 -6.79 -2.39 -7.42
CA VAL A 8 -6.56 -3.80 -7.78
C VAL A 8 -5.78 -4.45 -6.64
N TYR A 9 -6.22 -5.64 -6.24
CA TYR A 9 -5.62 -6.38 -5.14
C TYR A 9 -4.85 -7.57 -5.71
N HIS A 10 -3.52 -7.61 -5.49
CA HIS A 10 -2.74 -8.78 -5.84
C HIS A 10 -3.11 -9.96 -4.93
N THR A 11 -3.00 -11.17 -5.45
CA THR A 11 -3.32 -12.37 -4.66
C THR A 11 -2.51 -12.45 -3.37
N GLN A 12 -1.22 -12.13 -3.46
CA GLN A 12 -0.35 -12.14 -2.28
C GLN A 12 -0.76 -11.07 -1.27
N PHE A 13 -1.19 -9.89 -1.74
CA PHE A 13 -1.71 -8.85 -0.85
C PHE A 13 -2.91 -9.37 -0.04
N ARG A 14 -3.82 -10.09 -0.69
CA ARG A 14 -5.01 -10.62 -0.01
C ARG A 14 -4.63 -11.58 1.12
N LYS A 15 -3.63 -12.43 0.89
CA LYS A 15 -3.11 -13.34 1.92
C LYS A 15 -2.44 -12.57 3.05
N ASP A 16 -1.62 -11.60 2.69
CA ASP A 16 -0.94 -10.73 3.67
C ASP A 16 -1.94 -9.99 4.55
N TYR A 17 -2.99 -9.47 3.94
CA TYR A 17 -4.02 -8.70 4.65
C TYR A 17 -4.75 -9.55 5.68
N LYS A 18 -5.11 -10.79 5.32
CA LYS A 18 -5.74 -11.72 6.26
C LYS A 18 -4.84 -11.96 7.47
N ARG A 19 -3.53 -12.12 7.24
CA ARG A 19 -2.56 -12.30 8.31
C ARG A 19 -2.48 -11.07 9.21
N ALA A 20 -2.46 -9.88 8.61
CA ALA A 20 -2.44 -8.62 9.36
C ALA A 20 -3.65 -8.49 10.27
N LEU A 21 -4.85 -8.82 9.77
CA LEU A 21 -6.07 -8.79 10.56
C LEU A 21 -6.01 -9.76 11.74
N LYS A 22 -5.47 -10.96 11.53
CA LYS A 22 -5.30 -11.94 12.60
C LYS A 22 -4.34 -11.45 13.68
N ARG A 23 -3.37 -10.61 13.32
CA ARG A 23 -2.41 -10.02 14.26
C ARG A 23 -2.98 -8.80 15.00
N GLY A 24 -4.21 -8.41 14.70
CA GLY A 24 -4.89 -7.29 15.35
C GLY A 24 -4.65 -5.94 14.71
N CYS A 25 -4.11 -5.89 13.47
CA CYS A 25 -3.96 -4.63 12.74
C CYS A 25 -5.33 -4.04 12.43
N ASP A 26 -5.49 -2.73 12.63
CA ASP A 26 -6.74 -2.04 12.40
C ASP A 26 -6.95 -1.77 10.90
N PRO A 27 -7.96 -2.40 10.26
CA PRO A 27 -8.20 -2.23 8.84
C PRO A 27 -8.52 -0.80 8.44
N GLN A 28 -9.03 0.02 9.36
CA GLN A 28 -9.34 1.42 9.07
C GLN A 28 -8.08 2.22 8.74
N LEU A 29 -6.97 1.91 9.39
CA LEU A 29 -5.69 2.58 9.13
C LEU A 29 -5.22 2.33 7.70
N LEU A 30 -5.34 1.09 7.22
CA LEU A 30 -5.02 0.76 5.84
C LEU A 30 -5.97 1.46 4.87
N SER A 31 -7.26 1.42 5.16
CA SER A 31 -8.28 2.03 4.31
C SER A 31 -8.03 3.53 4.14
N ASP A 32 -7.71 4.24 5.21
CA ASP A 32 -7.42 5.68 5.15
C ASP A 32 -6.25 6.00 4.22
N ILE A 33 -5.20 5.19 4.29
CA ILE A 33 -4.03 5.34 3.41
C ILE A 33 -4.40 5.07 1.95
N VAL A 34 -5.14 3.99 1.70
CA VAL A 34 -5.55 3.59 0.35
C VAL A 34 -6.41 4.66 -0.30
N VAL A 35 -7.35 5.27 0.44
CA VAL A 35 -8.20 6.33 -0.08
C VAL A 35 -7.36 7.54 -0.51
N LYS A 36 -6.38 7.95 0.29
CA LYS A 36 -5.49 9.05 -0.07
C LYS A 36 -4.69 8.75 -1.32
N LEU A 37 -4.12 7.55 -1.41
CA LEU A 37 -3.35 7.14 -2.58
C LEU A 37 -4.23 7.09 -3.83
N ALA A 38 -5.45 6.57 -3.72
CA ALA A 38 -6.37 6.47 -4.85
C ALA A 38 -6.79 7.85 -5.36
N ASN A 39 -6.87 8.84 -4.46
CA ASN A 39 -7.20 10.22 -4.83
C ASN A 39 -5.99 11.03 -5.31
N GLY A 40 -4.81 10.43 -5.34
CA GLY A 40 -3.60 11.13 -5.73
C GLY A 40 -3.08 12.12 -4.70
N GLU A 41 -3.53 12.00 -3.45
CA GLU A 41 -3.09 12.88 -2.38
C GLU A 41 -1.74 12.42 -1.82
N PRO A 42 -0.84 13.36 -1.50
CA PRO A 42 0.42 12.99 -0.87
C PRO A 42 0.18 12.51 0.56
N LEU A 43 0.97 11.52 1.01
CA LEU A 43 0.90 11.05 2.37
C LEU A 43 1.70 11.96 3.30
N PRO A 44 1.31 12.09 4.59
CA PRO A 44 2.12 12.78 5.58
C PRO A 44 3.52 12.18 5.68
N ALA A 45 4.51 12.98 6.08
CA ALA A 45 5.90 12.53 6.21
C ALA A 45 6.07 11.32 7.13
N LYS A 46 5.22 11.19 8.14
CA LYS A 46 5.26 10.06 9.09
C LYS A 46 5.07 8.70 8.40
N ASN A 47 4.42 8.67 7.24
CA ASN A 47 4.14 7.44 6.49
C ASN A 47 5.33 7.02 5.61
N ARG A 48 6.38 7.82 5.51
CA ARG A 48 7.63 7.50 4.81
C ARG A 48 7.43 6.90 3.43
N ASP A 49 6.54 7.48 2.64
CA ASP A 49 6.28 7.01 1.28
C ASP A 49 7.51 7.21 0.40
N HIS A 50 8.00 6.13 -0.23
CA HIS A 50 9.22 6.16 -1.05
C HIS A 50 9.20 5.07 -2.11
N SER A 51 10.00 5.27 -3.17
CA SER A 51 10.17 4.26 -4.22
C SER A 51 11.04 3.12 -3.75
N LEU A 52 10.78 1.93 -4.28
CA LEU A 52 11.55 0.73 -4.00
C LEU A 52 12.48 0.39 -5.17
N THR A 53 13.49 -0.44 -4.87
CA THR A 53 14.45 -0.93 -5.85
C THR A 53 14.47 -2.46 -5.82
N GLY A 54 15.35 -3.08 -6.62
CA GLY A 54 15.51 -4.53 -6.65
C GLY A 54 14.26 -5.23 -7.16
N ASN A 55 13.82 -6.26 -6.45
CA ASN A 55 12.66 -7.06 -6.84
C ASN A 55 11.35 -6.27 -6.88
N TYR A 56 11.31 -5.14 -6.20
CA TYR A 56 10.12 -4.27 -6.16
C TYR A 56 10.31 -2.98 -6.97
N ALA A 57 11.26 -2.98 -7.91
CA ALA A 57 11.48 -1.81 -8.77
C ALA A 57 10.18 -1.41 -9.49
N GLY A 58 9.90 -0.12 -9.53
CA GLY A 58 8.66 0.40 -10.10
C GLY A 58 7.51 0.47 -9.12
N MET A 59 7.70 0.00 -7.90
CA MET A 59 6.72 0.04 -6.82
C MET A 59 7.14 1.03 -5.75
N ARG A 60 6.21 1.36 -4.87
CA ARG A 60 6.45 2.25 -3.74
C ARG A 60 6.06 1.56 -2.45
N GLU A 61 6.61 2.04 -1.34
CA GLU A 61 6.29 1.55 -0.01
C GLU A 61 5.91 2.72 0.87
N CYS A 62 4.92 2.52 1.73
CA CYS A 62 4.64 3.46 2.80
C CYS A 62 4.42 2.71 4.11
N HIS A 63 4.56 3.43 5.22
CA HIS A 63 4.35 2.90 6.57
C HIS A 63 2.94 3.28 7.02
N ILE A 64 2.06 2.28 7.16
CA ILE A 64 0.74 2.50 7.77
C ILE A 64 0.95 2.75 9.27
N GLN A 65 1.80 1.95 9.88
CA GLN A 65 2.33 2.10 11.24
C GLN A 65 3.84 1.83 11.18
N PRO A 66 4.61 2.10 12.24
CA PRO A 66 6.08 1.93 12.18
C PRO A 66 6.56 0.59 11.65
N ASP A 67 5.86 -0.51 11.96
CA ASP A 67 6.20 -1.83 11.43
C ASP A 67 5.02 -2.48 10.69
N TRP A 68 4.17 -1.69 10.06
CA TRP A 68 3.14 -2.20 9.16
C TRP A 68 3.23 -1.45 7.84
N LEU A 69 3.75 -2.14 6.83
CA LEU A 69 4.09 -1.57 5.53
C LEU A 69 3.04 -1.92 4.48
N LEU A 70 2.92 -1.05 3.50
CA LEU A 70 2.13 -1.30 2.29
C LEU A 70 3.04 -1.09 1.09
N VAL A 71 3.16 -2.12 0.24
CA VAL A 71 3.81 -2.03 -1.06
C VAL A 71 2.74 -1.89 -2.12
N TYR A 72 2.83 -0.85 -2.93
CA TYR A 72 1.82 -0.54 -3.93
C TYR A 72 2.45 -0.02 -5.22
N GLN A 73 1.66 0.02 -6.28
CA GLN A 73 2.08 0.57 -7.56
C GLN A 73 0.95 1.42 -8.13
N VAL A 74 1.30 2.63 -8.59
CA VAL A 74 0.37 3.50 -9.30
C VAL A 74 0.64 3.37 -10.79
N ARG A 75 -0.39 3.01 -11.56
CA ARG A 75 -0.33 2.91 -13.02
C ARG A 75 -1.21 4.00 -13.59
N GLN A 76 -0.60 5.16 -13.88
CA GLN A 76 -1.33 6.36 -14.31
C GLN A 76 -2.04 6.16 -15.65
N ASP A 77 -1.41 5.46 -16.58
CA ASP A 77 -1.97 5.19 -17.90
C ASP A 77 -3.21 4.30 -17.86
N GLU A 78 -3.32 3.46 -16.84
CA GLU A 78 -4.48 2.57 -16.63
C GLU A 78 -5.43 3.10 -15.56
N LEU A 79 -5.08 4.18 -14.87
CA LEU A 79 -5.81 4.74 -13.73
C LEU A 79 -6.05 3.68 -12.65
N VAL A 80 -4.98 2.95 -12.30
CA VAL A 80 -5.03 1.84 -11.35
C VAL A 80 -4.07 2.08 -10.19
N LEU A 81 -4.54 1.76 -8.98
CA LEU A 81 -3.72 1.60 -7.79
C LEU A 81 -3.67 0.12 -7.44
N ALA A 82 -2.51 -0.51 -7.63
CA ALA A 82 -2.33 -1.92 -7.31
C ALA A 82 -1.75 -2.07 -5.91
N LEU A 83 -2.45 -2.82 -5.05
CA LEU A 83 -1.96 -3.19 -3.72
C LEU A 83 -1.23 -4.52 -3.84
N VAL A 84 0.09 -4.51 -3.60
CA VAL A 84 0.99 -5.60 -3.96
C VAL A 84 1.31 -6.48 -2.76
N ARG A 85 1.73 -5.89 -1.64
CA ARG A 85 2.07 -6.60 -0.41
C ARG A 85 1.71 -5.74 0.80
N THR A 86 1.48 -6.38 1.94
CA THR A 86 1.41 -5.69 3.23
C THR A 86 1.92 -6.61 4.34
N GLY A 87 2.53 -6.04 5.37
CA GLY A 87 3.09 -6.81 6.48
C GLY A 87 4.16 -6.03 7.20
N SER A 88 4.85 -6.70 8.12
CA SER A 88 5.99 -6.13 8.83
C SER A 88 7.23 -6.14 7.95
N HIS A 89 8.31 -5.47 8.40
CA HIS A 89 9.59 -5.53 7.69
C HIS A 89 10.07 -6.97 7.52
N SER A 90 9.94 -7.80 8.55
CA SER A 90 10.38 -9.19 8.46
C SER A 90 9.49 -10.05 7.58
N ASP A 91 8.24 -9.67 7.37
CA ASP A 91 7.36 -10.37 6.43
C ASP A 91 7.75 -10.12 4.97
N LEU A 92 8.23 -8.90 4.66
CA LEU A 92 8.41 -8.45 3.28
C LEU A 92 9.86 -8.44 2.82
N PHE A 93 10.82 -8.32 3.75
CA PHE A 93 12.23 -8.14 3.38
C PHE A 93 13.20 -9.04 4.17
#